data_6a7af857b1cd98f9e1351eb6a8d5a635
#
_entry.id   6a7af857b1cd98f9e1351eb6a8d5a635
#
_cell.length_a   1.000
_cell.length_b   1.000
_cell.length_c   1.000
_cell.angle_alpha   90.00
_cell.angle_beta   90.00
_cell.angle_gamma   90.00
#
_symmetry.space_group_name_H-M   'P 1'
#
loop_
_entity.id
_entity.type
_entity.pdbx_description
1 polymer ?
#
loop_
_entity_poly.entity_id
_entity_poly.type
_entity_poly.pdbx_seq_one_letter_code
_entity_poly.pdbx_strand_id
1 'polypeptide(L)' 'MSAAPGTPPPASYVRHPDQPHWGVGQVQSVDGHRVTVNFEHAGKVLINAAVIALEPAFP' A
#
# COMPACT_ATOMS: atom_id res chain seq x y z
N MET A 1 -0.47 -18.75 -2.72
CA MET A 1 -1.58 -17.80 -2.98
C MET A 1 -1.01 -16.50 -3.49
N SER A 2 -1.50 -16.04 -4.62
CA SER A 2 -0.96 -14.85 -5.26
C SER A 2 -1.85 -13.64 -4.98
N ALA A 3 -1.23 -12.48 -4.92
CA ALA A 3 -1.96 -11.21 -4.83
C ALA A 3 -2.67 -10.93 -6.15
N ALA A 4 -3.70 -10.08 -6.12
CA ALA A 4 -4.36 -9.61 -7.33
C ALA A 4 -3.37 -8.83 -8.20
N PRO A 5 -3.57 -8.81 -9.55
CA PRO A 5 -2.72 -8.01 -10.41
C PRO A 5 -2.69 -6.54 -9.97
N GLY A 6 -1.49 -5.96 -9.91
CA GLY A 6 -1.31 -4.57 -9.50
C GLY A 6 -1.17 -4.35 -8.01
N THR A 7 -1.35 -5.39 -7.17
CA THR A 7 -1.09 -5.25 -5.73
C THR A 7 0.39 -5.42 -5.45
N PRO A 8 0.97 -4.60 -4.54
CA PRO A 8 2.37 -4.75 -4.17
C PRO A 8 2.56 -5.97 -3.27
N PRO A 9 3.76 -6.56 -3.25
CA PRO A 9 4.06 -7.64 -2.32
C PRO A 9 4.18 -7.11 -0.89
N PRO A 10 4.02 -8.00 0.13
CA PRO A 10 4.30 -7.63 1.52
C PRO A 10 5.73 -7.12 1.69
N ALA A 11 5.93 -6.23 2.64
CA ALA A 11 7.21 -5.59 2.96
C ALA A 11 7.74 -4.64 1.89
N SER A 12 6.99 -4.40 0.80
CA SER A 12 7.36 -3.38 -0.17
C SER A 12 7.00 -1.99 0.33
N TYR A 13 7.59 -0.97 -0.30
CA TYR A 13 7.31 0.43 0.03
C TYR A 13 6.45 1.06 -1.05
N VAL A 14 5.47 1.85 -0.61
CA VAL A 14 4.49 2.46 -1.51
C VAL A 14 4.16 3.88 -1.06
N ARG A 15 3.52 4.63 -1.97
CA ARG A 15 2.90 5.92 -1.66
C ARG A 15 1.45 5.87 -2.10
N HIS A 16 0.59 6.57 -1.35
CA HIS A 16 -0.79 6.73 -1.76
C HIS A 16 -0.88 7.89 -2.77
N PRO A 17 -1.40 7.66 -3.97
CA PRO A 17 -1.37 8.69 -5.03
C PRO A 17 -2.20 9.93 -4.69
N ASP A 18 -3.28 9.76 -3.94
CA ASP A 18 -4.18 10.86 -3.57
C ASP A 18 -3.87 11.46 -2.20
N GLN A 19 -2.95 10.86 -1.45
CA GLN A 19 -2.59 11.29 -0.11
C GLN A 19 -1.07 11.37 0.05
N PRO A 20 -0.40 12.23 -0.74
CA PRO A 20 1.06 12.28 -0.71
C PRO A 20 1.63 12.70 0.65
N HIS A 21 0.84 13.43 1.44
CA HIS A 21 1.26 13.86 2.78
C HIS A 21 1.33 12.73 3.79
N TRP A 22 0.79 11.55 3.46
CA TRP A 22 0.94 10.37 4.33
C TRP A 22 2.38 9.82 4.33
N GLY A 23 3.18 10.21 3.34
CA GLY A 23 4.57 9.78 3.23
C GLY A 23 4.70 8.36 2.69
N VAL A 24 5.88 7.78 2.89
CA VAL A 24 6.15 6.42 2.46
C VAL A 24 5.44 5.45 3.39
N GLY A 25 4.78 4.43 2.81
CA GLY A 25 4.16 3.36 3.55
C GLY A 25 4.86 2.03 3.31
N GLN A 26 4.88 1.19 4.33
CA GLN A 26 5.35 -0.19 4.20
C GLN A 26 4.16 -1.12 4.19
N VAL A 27 4.08 -1.97 3.19
CA VAL A 27 3.01 -2.96 3.08
C VAL A 27 3.17 -4.01 4.16
N GLN A 28 2.16 -4.16 5.00
CA GLN A 28 2.17 -5.11 6.11
C GLN A 28 1.57 -6.45 5.71
N SER A 29 0.48 -6.43 4.96
CA SER A 29 -0.19 -7.65 4.52
C SER A 29 -0.98 -7.38 3.25
N VAL A 30 -1.18 -8.44 2.47
CA VAL A 30 -1.97 -8.42 1.25
C VAL A 30 -2.93 -9.59 1.29
N ASP A 31 -4.22 -9.31 1.13
CA ASP A 31 -5.28 -10.31 1.06
C ASP A 31 -6.21 -9.94 -0.10
N GLY A 32 -5.97 -10.53 -1.27
CA GLY A 32 -6.66 -10.13 -2.49
C GLY A 32 -6.41 -8.66 -2.79
N HIS A 33 -7.47 -7.86 -2.79
CA HIS A 33 -7.38 -6.41 -2.99
C HIS A 33 -7.18 -5.64 -1.68
N ARG A 34 -7.19 -6.31 -0.54
CA ARG A 34 -7.04 -5.68 0.76
C ARG A 34 -5.57 -5.59 1.11
N VAL A 35 -5.04 -4.38 1.09
CA VAL A 35 -3.63 -4.14 1.37
C VAL A 35 -3.53 -3.28 2.63
N THR A 36 -2.92 -3.82 3.67
CA THR A 36 -2.67 -3.06 4.89
C THR A 36 -1.30 -2.41 4.78
N VAL A 37 -1.27 -1.10 4.90
CA VAL A 37 -0.05 -0.30 4.75
C VAL A 37 0.15 0.55 6.00
N ASN A 38 1.38 0.59 6.49
CA ASN A 38 1.75 1.47 7.58
C ASN A 38 2.50 2.68 7.01
N PHE A 39 1.80 3.82 6.95
CA PHE A 39 2.36 5.06 6.42
C PHE A 39 3.07 5.85 7.51
N GLU A 40 4.11 6.59 7.12
CA GLU A 40 4.91 7.39 8.05
C GLU A 40 4.06 8.36 8.88
N HIS A 41 3.09 9.00 8.22
CA HIS A 41 2.31 10.08 8.82
C HIS A 41 0.82 9.77 8.98
N ALA A 42 0.39 8.60 8.58
CA ALA A 42 -1.02 8.19 8.70
C ALA A 42 -1.21 6.91 9.51
N GLY A 43 -0.12 6.19 9.80
CA GLY A 43 -0.21 4.92 10.50
C GLY A 43 -0.77 3.81 9.63
N LYS A 44 -1.38 2.82 10.26
CA LYS A 44 -1.97 1.68 9.55
C LYS A 44 -3.26 2.08 8.86
N VAL A 45 -3.32 1.82 7.56
CA VAL A 45 -4.49 2.11 6.73
C VAL A 45 -4.77 0.88 5.87
N LEU A 46 -6.04 0.50 5.76
CA LEU A 46 -6.47 -0.55 4.85
C LEU A 46 -6.79 0.09 3.50
N ILE A 47 -6.09 -0.35 2.47
CA ILE A 47 -6.23 0.17 1.12
C ILE A 47 -6.92 -0.87 0.25
N ASN A 48 -7.93 -0.45 -0.51
CA ASN A 48 -8.53 -1.29 -1.54
C ASN A 48 -7.78 -1.09 -2.85
N ALA A 49 -6.89 -2.02 -3.17
CA ALA A 49 -6.04 -1.92 -4.35
C ALA A 49 -6.79 -2.08 -5.68
N ALA A 50 -8.06 -2.46 -5.64
CA ALA A 50 -8.91 -2.47 -6.83
C ALA A 50 -9.35 -1.05 -7.21
N VAL A 51 -9.31 -0.12 -6.26
CA VAL A 51 -9.74 1.27 -6.45
C VAL A 51 -8.55 2.22 -6.44
N ILE A 52 -7.58 1.98 -5.55
CA ILE A 52 -6.43 2.84 -5.35
C ILE A 52 -5.19 2.17 -5.93
N ALA A 53 -4.55 2.81 -6.90
CA ALA A 53 -3.31 2.33 -7.50
C ALA A 53 -2.12 2.85 -6.68
N LEU A 54 -1.70 2.07 -5.69
CA LEU A 54 -0.53 2.43 -4.87
C LEU A 54 0.71 2.53 -5.76
N GLU A 55 1.49 3.57 -5.55
CA GLU A 55 2.70 3.83 -6.31
C GLU A 55 3.91 3.24 -5.61
N PRO A 56 4.86 2.62 -6.36
CA PRO A 56 6.11 2.16 -5.76
C PRO A 56 6.87 3.33 -5.14
N ALA A 57 7.50 3.07 -3.99
CA ALA A 57 8.31 4.08 -3.32
C ALA A 57 9.61 3.44 -2.83
N PHE A 58 10.58 4.28 -2.57
CA PHE A 58 11.85 3.86 -1.99
C PHE A 58 12.06 4.62 -0.69
N PRO A 59 12.48 3.92 0.37
CA PRO A 59 12.72 4.58 1.65
C PRO A 59 13.92 5.52 1.60
#